data_743b63486114fa975538eaf822b376f9
#
_entry.id   743b63486114fa975538eaf822b376f9
#
_cell.length_a   1.000
_cell.length_b   1.000
_cell.length_c   1.000
_cell.angle_alpha   90.00
_cell.angle_beta   90.00
_cell.angle_gamma   90.00
#
_symmetry.space_group_name_H-M   'P 1'
#
loop_
_entity.id
_entity.type
_entity.pdbx_description
1 polymer ?
#
loop_
_entity_poly.entity_id
_entity_poly.type
_entity_poly.pdbx_seq_one_letter_code
_entity_poly.pdbx_strand_id
1 'polypeptide(L)'
;MTVGVLVDKLPAGRPVYGVTSLAGELYVLRQKEADQVEVYDVISCRLLRQLTVPNACGYSDMTSCEHHRCLYISDPTIKCVHRLDVGGGTCTQWAVDDVPSGLSVNSANNVLVTCTLVRKIKEFSTDGDALCQVTLPDDVINPLHAIQTVSGGFLVCHGDDCDPLQRVCLVSADGRHTLRCHGGKPGSDTNQYKVARHLAIDANQYVFVADLNNWRVALLSSTLGYIRHVLTSEQFEWGPDRLCLDANRRRLYVAENRWDDGGWIAGRVLVFTI
;
A
#
# COMPACT_ATOMS: atom_id res chain seq x y z
N MET A 1 -20.19 -4.74 12.41
CA MET A 1 -19.61 -4.54 11.07
C MET A 1 -19.69 -5.86 10.31
N THR A 2 -20.25 -5.85 9.12
CA THR A 2 -20.43 -7.01 8.25
C THR A 2 -19.11 -7.42 7.58
N VAL A 3 -19.00 -8.67 7.14
CA VAL A 3 -17.97 -9.11 6.19
C VAL A 3 -18.07 -8.24 4.94
N GLY A 4 -16.96 -7.86 4.35
CA GLY A 4 -16.96 -7.05 3.14
C GLY A 4 -17.75 -7.72 2.01
N VAL A 5 -18.64 -6.96 1.39
CA VAL A 5 -19.46 -7.45 0.27
C VAL A 5 -18.83 -6.99 -1.04
N LEU A 6 -18.48 -7.93 -1.91
CA LEU A 6 -18.00 -7.63 -3.25
C LEU A 6 -19.10 -6.92 -4.03
N VAL A 7 -18.85 -5.71 -4.48
CA VAL A 7 -19.81 -4.89 -5.24
C VAL A 7 -19.43 -4.75 -6.70
N ASP A 8 -18.12 -4.81 -7.01
CA ASP A 8 -17.63 -4.74 -8.39
C ASP A 8 -16.22 -5.30 -8.50
N LYS A 9 -15.75 -5.50 -9.73
CA LYS A 9 -14.37 -5.87 -10.07
C LYS A 9 -13.94 -5.18 -11.35
N LEU A 10 -12.75 -4.63 -11.36
CA LEU A 10 -12.14 -4.13 -12.59
C LEU A 10 -11.64 -5.29 -13.45
N PRO A 11 -11.54 -5.10 -14.77
CA PRO A 11 -11.04 -6.12 -15.68
C PRO A 11 -9.69 -6.67 -15.23
N ALA A 12 -9.54 -7.99 -15.31
CA ALA A 12 -8.24 -8.62 -15.14
C ALA A 12 -7.30 -8.19 -16.28
N GLY A 13 -6.03 -8.06 -15.94
CA GLY A 13 -5.00 -7.62 -16.86
C GLY A 13 -3.62 -7.89 -16.30
N ARG A 14 -2.65 -7.05 -16.63
CA ARG A 14 -1.30 -7.11 -16.06
C ARG A 14 -1.32 -6.87 -14.55
N PRO A 15 -0.28 -7.28 -13.81
CA PRO A 15 -0.16 -7.09 -12.37
C PRO A 15 -0.41 -5.64 -11.93
N VAL A 16 -1.07 -5.50 -10.79
CA VAL A 16 -1.39 -4.20 -10.16
C VAL A 16 -0.37 -3.92 -9.08
N TYR A 17 0.43 -2.87 -9.25
CA TYR A 17 1.43 -2.43 -8.27
C TYR A 17 0.92 -1.36 -7.31
N GLY A 18 -0.14 -0.66 -7.67
CA GLY A 18 -0.73 0.36 -6.81
C GLY A 18 -2.20 0.58 -7.09
N VAL A 19 -2.96 0.87 -6.05
CA VAL A 19 -4.36 1.27 -6.13
C VAL A 19 -4.62 2.37 -5.12
N THR A 20 -5.20 3.49 -5.57
CA THR A 20 -5.56 4.60 -4.69
C THR A 20 -6.77 5.35 -5.23
N SER A 21 -7.50 6.04 -4.37
CA SER A 21 -8.63 6.88 -4.76
C SER A 21 -8.31 8.35 -4.48
N LEU A 22 -8.72 9.23 -5.38
CA LEU A 22 -8.50 10.67 -5.28
C LEU A 22 -9.62 11.42 -6.01
N ALA A 23 -10.22 12.39 -5.37
CA ALA A 23 -11.23 13.31 -5.96
C ALA A 23 -12.38 12.58 -6.70
N GLY A 24 -12.79 11.41 -6.22
CA GLY A 24 -13.89 10.63 -6.82
C GLY A 24 -13.49 9.75 -7.99
N GLU A 25 -12.19 9.58 -8.23
CA GLU A 25 -11.65 8.68 -9.23
C GLU A 25 -10.78 7.60 -8.54
N LEU A 26 -10.71 6.43 -9.16
CA LEU A 26 -9.87 5.31 -8.74
C LEU A 26 -8.69 5.18 -9.72
N TYR A 27 -7.50 5.22 -9.18
CA TYR A 27 -6.25 5.12 -9.93
C TYR A 27 -5.63 3.74 -9.73
N VAL A 28 -5.27 3.09 -10.82
CA VAL A 28 -4.71 1.74 -10.84
C VAL A 28 -3.42 1.74 -11.62
N LEU A 29 -2.32 1.47 -10.93
CA LEU A 29 -0.99 1.35 -11.52
C LEU A 29 -0.73 -0.10 -11.91
N ARG A 30 -0.57 -0.35 -13.21
CA ARG A 30 -0.28 -1.70 -13.72
C ARG A 30 1.12 -1.79 -14.29
N GLN A 31 1.72 -2.96 -14.20
CA GLN A 31 2.92 -3.28 -14.97
C GLN A 31 2.61 -3.22 -16.46
N LYS A 32 3.29 -2.38 -17.20
CA LYS A 32 3.07 -2.21 -18.64
C LYS A 32 4.37 -1.84 -19.38
N GLU A 33 4.39 -2.11 -20.70
CA GLU A 33 5.44 -1.60 -21.61
C GLU A 33 5.34 -0.08 -21.86
N ALA A 34 4.22 0.53 -21.50
CA ALA A 34 3.99 1.96 -21.52
C ALA A 34 3.49 2.39 -20.14
N ASP A 35 4.29 3.15 -19.45
CA ASP A 35 4.18 3.78 -18.15
C ASP A 35 2.81 4.48 -17.91
N GLN A 36 1.77 3.72 -17.56
CA GLN A 36 0.42 4.24 -17.49
C GLN A 36 -0.28 3.90 -16.17
N VAL A 37 -1.00 4.90 -15.66
CA VAL A 37 -1.99 4.76 -14.59
C VAL A 37 -3.37 4.78 -15.23
N GLU A 38 -4.13 3.71 -15.03
CA GLU A 38 -5.54 3.65 -15.44
C GLU A 38 -6.40 4.42 -14.45
N VAL A 39 -7.32 5.24 -14.96
CA VAL A 39 -8.23 6.06 -14.14
C VAL A 39 -9.66 5.59 -14.38
N TYR A 40 -10.32 5.21 -13.30
CA TYR A 40 -11.69 4.71 -13.32
C TYR A 40 -12.61 5.63 -12.52
N ASP A 41 -13.87 5.71 -12.93
CA ASP A 41 -14.92 6.28 -12.10
C ASP A 41 -15.18 5.37 -10.88
N VAL A 42 -15.16 5.93 -9.68
CA VAL A 42 -15.29 5.14 -8.44
C VAL A 42 -16.69 4.53 -8.25
N ILE A 43 -17.73 5.02 -8.93
CA ILE A 43 -19.11 4.54 -8.79
C ILE A 43 -19.41 3.45 -9.80
N SER A 44 -19.15 3.76 -11.08
CA SER A 44 -19.48 2.87 -12.20
C SER A 44 -18.37 1.88 -12.55
N CYS A 45 -17.19 2.03 -11.97
CA CYS A 45 -15.99 1.22 -12.26
C CYS A 45 -15.61 1.21 -13.76
N ARG A 46 -15.99 2.24 -14.51
CA ARG A 46 -15.67 2.37 -15.93
C ARG A 46 -14.34 3.10 -16.10
N LEU A 47 -13.54 2.63 -17.03
CA LEU A 47 -12.29 3.30 -17.42
C LEU A 47 -12.65 4.66 -18.04
N LEU A 48 -12.10 5.74 -17.46
CA LEU A 48 -12.28 7.11 -17.93
C LEU A 48 -11.17 7.54 -18.88
N ARG A 49 -9.92 7.28 -18.47
CA ARG A 49 -8.70 7.68 -19.20
C ARG A 49 -7.49 6.93 -18.67
N GLN A 50 -6.35 7.15 -19.32
CA GLN A 50 -5.04 6.70 -18.87
C GLN A 50 -4.11 7.91 -18.75
N LEU A 51 -3.26 7.92 -17.71
CA LEU A 51 -2.23 8.92 -17.48
C LEU A 51 -0.87 8.28 -17.73
N THR A 52 0.05 9.05 -18.33
CA THR A 52 1.41 8.58 -18.58
C THR A 52 2.33 9.00 -17.44
N VAL A 53 3.23 8.10 -17.03
CA VAL A 53 4.32 8.37 -16.08
C VAL A 53 5.64 8.32 -16.86
N PRO A 54 6.12 9.46 -17.37
CA PRO A 54 7.31 9.49 -18.22
C PRO A 54 8.55 8.99 -17.48
N ASN A 55 9.40 8.24 -18.19
CA ASN A 55 10.69 7.72 -17.71
C ASN A 55 10.62 6.74 -16.54
N ALA A 56 9.46 6.20 -16.24
CA ALA A 56 9.37 5.15 -15.23
C ALA A 56 9.95 3.83 -15.79
N CYS A 57 10.76 3.16 -14.99
CA CYS A 57 11.46 1.93 -15.37
C CYS A 57 10.98 0.70 -14.59
N GLY A 58 10.32 0.91 -13.46
CA GLY A 58 9.73 -0.13 -12.64
C GLY A 58 8.81 0.48 -11.60
N TYR A 59 7.92 -0.33 -11.04
CA TYR A 59 6.99 0.16 -10.03
C TYR A 59 7.00 -0.75 -8.81
N SER A 60 6.78 -0.17 -7.65
CA SER A 60 6.59 -0.93 -6.41
C SER A 60 5.29 -0.59 -5.71
N ASP A 61 4.91 0.70 -5.64
CA ASP A 61 3.72 1.15 -4.95
C ASP A 61 3.22 2.50 -5.47
N MET A 62 1.97 2.84 -5.14
CA MET A 62 1.36 4.14 -5.47
C MET A 62 0.46 4.60 -4.33
N THR A 63 0.55 5.89 -3.99
CA THR A 63 -0.36 6.56 -3.07
C THR A 63 -0.84 7.90 -3.64
N SER A 64 -1.86 8.50 -3.02
CA SER A 64 -2.42 9.79 -3.43
C SER A 64 -2.39 10.82 -2.32
N CYS A 65 -2.34 12.09 -2.68
CA CYS A 65 -2.51 13.21 -1.77
C CYS A 65 -3.70 14.07 -2.21
N GLU A 66 -4.76 14.09 -1.39
CA GLU A 66 -5.95 14.93 -1.66
C GLU A 66 -5.61 16.43 -1.64
N HIS A 67 -4.76 16.86 -0.72
CA HIS A 67 -4.38 18.27 -0.58
C HIS A 67 -3.67 18.80 -1.82
N HIS A 68 -2.71 18.03 -2.33
CA HIS A 68 -1.91 18.42 -3.50
C HIS A 68 -2.48 17.94 -4.83
N ARG A 69 -3.57 17.15 -4.80
CA ARG A 69 -4.24 16.58 -5.98
C ARG A 69 -3.26 15.85 -6.92
N CYS A 70 -2.41 15.02 -6.34
CA CYS A 70 -1.39 14.29 -7.08
C CYS A 70 -1.28 12.84 -6.61
N LEU A 71 -0.62 12.04 -7.44
CA LEU A 71 -0.19 10.67 -7.14
C LEU A 71 1.31 10.66 -6.91
N TYR A 72 1.75 9.78 -6.02
CA TYR A 72 3.17 9.44 -5.84
C TYR A 72 3.36 7.98 -6.19
N ILE A 73 4.41 7.68 -6.96
CA ILE A 73 4.70 6.34 -7.47
C ILE A 73 6.17 6.04 -7.18
N SER A 74 6.45 4.95 -6.47
CA SER A 74 7.81 4.51 -6.22
C SER A 74 8.37 3.72 -7.40
N ASP A 75 9.57 4.07 -7.82
CA ASP A 75 10.34 3.36 -8.85
C ASP A 75 11.65 2.82 -8.25
N PRO A 76 11.70 1.55 -7.85
CA PRO A 76 12.88 0.94 -7.26
C PRO A 76 14.03 0.76 -8.26
N THR A 77 13.75 0.72 -9.56
CA THR A 77 14.76 0.48 -10.61
C THR A 77 15.70 1.68 -10.76
N ILE A 78 15.14 2.88 -10.79
CA ILE A 78 15.91 4.14 -10.89
C ILE A 78 15.99 4.89 -9.55
N LYS A 79 15.51 4.28 -8.46
CA LYS A 79 15.56 4.80 -7.09
C LYS A 79 14.97 6.20 -6.96
N CYS A 80 13.76 6.37 -7.46
CA CYS A 80 13.06 7.66 -7.38
C CYS A 80 11.59 7.49 -6.94
N VAL A 81 10.98 8.62 -6.63
CA VAL A 81 9.52 8.77 -6.54
C VAL A 81 9.09 9.71 -7.65
N HIS A 82 8.11 9.29 -8.44
CA HIS A 82 7.42 10.16 -9.39
C HIS A 82 6.24 10.83 -8.71
N ARG A 83 6.03 12.10 -8.97
CA ARG A 83 4.83 12.86 -8.60
C ARG A 83 4.06 13.20 -9.88
N LEU A 84 2.85 12.71 -9.98
CA LEU A 84 1.96 12.93 -11.12
C LEU A 84 0.80 13.81 -10.70
N ASP A 85 0.70 15.00 -11.26
CA ASP A 85 -0.44 15.91 -11.06
C ASP A 85 -1.63 15.40 -11.88
N VAL A 86 -2.76 15.12 -11.22
CA VAL A 86 -3.93 14.53 -11.88
C VAL A 86 -4.76 15.55 -12.66
N GLY A 87 -4.59 16.85 -12.39
CA GLY A 87 -5.31 17.94 -13.05
C GLY A 87 -4.60 18.49 -14.28
N GLY A 88 -3.28 18.58 -14.24
CA GLY A 88 -2.45 19.18 -15.29
C GLY A 88 -1.64 18.17 -16.11
N GLY A 89 -1.57 16.93 -15.69
CA GLY A 89 -0.78 15.87 -16.34
C GLY A 89 0.74 16.09 -16.26
N THR A 90 1.21 17.04 -15.44
CA THR A 90 2.65 17.23 -15.21
C THR A 90 3.19 16.11 -14.34
N CYS A 91 4.35 15.58 -14.72
CA CYS A 91 5.06 14.58 -13.94
C CYS A 91 6.45 15.10 -13.58
N THR A 92 6.76 15.08 -12.30
CA THR A 92 8.11 15.37 -11.76
C THR A 92 8.63 14.15 -11.04
N GLN A 93 9.93 14.10 -10.75
CA GLN A 93 10.52 13.02 -9.97
C GLN A 93 11.67 13.53 -9.12
N TRP A 94 11.96 12.83 -8.03
CA TRP A 94 13.14 13.07 -7.19
C TRP A 94 13.80 11.78 -6.78
N ALA A 95 15.11 11.85 -6.56
CA ALA A 95 15.89 10.70 -6.12
C ALA A 95 15.59 10.34 -4.65
N VAL A 96 15.55 9.04 -4.39
CA VAL A 96 15.55 8.47 -3.04
C VAL A 96 16.86 7.68 -2.93
N ASP A 97 17.84 8.13 -2.18
CA ASP A 97 19.19 7.51 -2.13
C ASP A 97 19.22 6.01 -1.87
N ASP A 98 18.07 5.43 -1.51
CA ASP A 98 17.84 4.00 -1.30
C ASP A 98 16.76 3.46 -2.24
N VAL A 99 16.53 2.14 -2.26
CA VAL A 99 15.47 1.51 -3.06
C VAL A 99 14.10 1.74 -2.42
N PRO A 100 13.22 2.57 -3.03
CA PRO A 100 11.88 2.82 -2.51
C PRO A 100 10.98 1.60 -2.73
N SER A 101 10.12 1.32 -1.75
CA SER A 101 9.12 0.25 -1.79
C SER A 101 7.72 0.83 -1.53
N GLY A 102 7.20 0.70 -0.32
CA GLY A 102 5.88 1.20 0.05
C GLY A 102 5.82 2.72 0.19
N LEU A 103 4.67 3.29 -0.17
CA LEU A 103 4.39 4.72 -0.09
C LEU A 103 3.15 4.99 0.75
N SER A 104 3.19 6.06 1.55
CA SER A 104 2.01 6.63 2.18
C SER A 104 2.13 8.15 2.28
N VAL A 105 1.02 8.83 2.58
CA VAL A 105 1.00 10.27 2.84
C VAL A 105 0.59 10.49 4.29
N ASN A 106 1.33 11.32 5.02
CA ASN A 106 1.04 11.63 6.41
C ASN A 106 0.07 12.82 6.57
N SER A 107 -0.30 13.13 7.80
CA SER A 107 -1.23 14.23 8.12
C SER A 107 -0.71 15.63 7.78
N ALA A 108 0.61 15.78 7.56
CA ALA A 108 1.23 17.02 7.07
C ALA A 108 1.25 17.09 5.53
N ASN A 109 0.66 16.11 4.84
CA ASN A 109 0.68 15.93 3.39
C ASN A 109 2.08 15.65 2.80
N ASN A 110 3.01 15.18 3.63
CA ASN A 110 4.32 14.74 3.19
C ASN A 110 4.29 13.26 2.77
N VAL A 111 5.22 12.90 1.91
CA VAL A 111 5.35 11.53 1.38
C VAL A 111 6.28 10.72 2.28
N LEU A 112 5.78 9.60 2.77
CA LEU A 112 6.59 8.61 3.47
C LEU A 112 6.98 7.51 2.50
N VAL A 113 8.28 7.25 2.42
CA VAL A 113 8.88 6.23 1.55
C VAL A 113 9.50 5.15 2.43
N THR A 114 8.96 3.94 2.35
CA THR A 114 9.54 2.77 3.01
C THR A 114 10.69 2.24 2.15
N CYS A 115 11.88 2.15 2.72
CA CYS A 115 13.09 1.62 2.08
C CYS A 115 13.44 0.27 2.71
N THR A 116 12.99 -0.82 2.08
CA THR A 116 13.05 -2.19 2.62
C THR A 116 14.47 -2.63 2.95
N LEU A 117 15.41 -2.46 2.01
CA LEU A 117 16.78 -2.99 2.14
C LEU A 117 17.60 -2.36 3.25
N VAL A 118 17.31 -1.10 3.60
CA VAL A 118 18.02 -0.34 4.63
C VAL A 118 17.21 -0.13 5.91
N ARG A 119 15.99 -0.69 5.95
CA ARG A 119 15.07 -0.58 7.10
C ARG A 119 14.84 0.86 7.54
N LYS A 120 14.51 1.73 6.57
CA LYS A 120 14.25 3.14 6.83
C LYS A 120 12.87 3.56 6.32
N ILE A 121 12.32 4.55 7.00
CA ILE A 121 11.24 5.38 6.47
C ILE A 121 11.83 6.75 6.22
N LYS A 122 11.71 7.25 5.00
CA LYS A 122 12.14 8.60 4.61
C LYS A 122 10.91 9.46 4.36
N GLU A 123 10.95 10.70 4.83
CA GLU A 123 9.89 11.69 4.63
C GLU A 123 10.36 12.77 3.67
N PHE A 124 9.53 13.06 2.68
CA PHE A 124 9.77 14.10 1.68
C PHE A 124 8.60 15.07 1.63
N SER A 125 8.90 16.32 1.31
CA SER A 125 7.87 17.30 0.91
C SER A 125 7.19 16.86 -0.39
N THR A 126 6.09 17.52 -0.75
CA THR A 126 5.41 17.30 -2.05
C THR A 126 6.31 17.60 -3.25
N ASP A 127 7.33 18.43 -3.07
CA ASP A 127 8.26 18.86 -4.13
C ASP A 127 9.56 18.03 -4.13
N GLY A 128 9.67 17.05 -3.22
CA GLY A 128 10.77 16.10 -3.16
C GLY A 128 11.93 16.52 -2.25
N ASP A 129 11.77 17.56 -1.43
CA ASP A 129 12.78 17.92 -0.43
C ASP A 129 12.80 16.87 0.68
N ALA A 130 13.96 16.35 1.00
CA ALA A 130 14.15 15.42 2.09
C ALA A 130 13.97 16.15 3.43
N LEU A 131 12.96 15.74 4.21
CA LEU A 131 12.62 16.37 5.49
C LEU A 131 13.24 15.64 6.67
N CYS A 132 13.03 14.33 6.76
CA CYS A 132 13.62 13.50 7.79
C CYS A 132 13.74 12.04 7.33
N GLN A 133 14.45 11.25 8.13
CA GLN A 133 14.49 9.81 8.01
C GLN A 133 14.50 9.14 9.37
N VAL A 134 13.87 7.99 9.44
CA VAL A 134 13.78 7.15 10.64
C VAL A 134 14.35 5.78 10.31
N THR A 135 15.31 5.30 11.11
CA THR A 135 15.79 3.92 11.03
C THR A 135 14.92 3.06 11.92
N LEU A 136 14.38 1.99 11.37
CA LEU A 136 13.51 1.06 12.09
C LEU A 136 14.32 0.12 13.00
N PRO A 137 13.71 -0.39 14.08
CA PRO A 137 14.37 -1.30 15.02
C PRO A 137 14.85 -2.59 14.34
N ASP A 138 15.83 -3.26 14.93
CA ASP A 138 16.45 -4.46 14.35
C ASP A 138 15.50 -5.65 14.20
N ASP A 139 14.44 -5.70 15.00
CA ASP A 139 13.41 -6.71 14.93
C ASP A 139 12.33 -6.44 13.85
N VAL A 140 12.38 -5.29 13.17
CA VAL A 140 11.58 -4.95 12.00
C VAL A 140 12.41 -5.27 10.74
N ILE A 141 12.32 -6.50 10.27
CA ILE A 141 13.06 -7.00 9.11
C ILE A 141 12.22 -6.84 7.83
N ASN A 142 12.86 -6.48 6.72
CA ASN A 142 12.19 -6.31 5.42
C ASN A 142 10.87 -5.53 5.51
N PRO A 143 10.86 -4.25 5.96
CA PRO A 143 9.64 -3.44 6.01
C PRO A 143 9.09 -3.26 4.59
N LEU A 144 7.81 -3.59 4.39
CA LEU A 144 7.15 -3.57 3.09
C LEU A 144 6.34 -2.29 2.88
N HIS A 145 5.60 -1.88 3.90
CA HIS A 145 4.78 -0.67 3.86
C HIS A 145 4.66 -0.05 5.26
N ALA A 146 4.65 1.28 5.33
CA ALA A 146 4.51 2.01 6.58
C ALA A 146 3.49 3.14 6.47
N ILE A 147 2.74 3.39 7.54
CA ILE A 147 1.78 4.51 7.67
C ILE A 147 2.09 5.24 8.98
N GLN A 148 2.14 6.58 8.96
CA GLN A 148 2.24 7.35 10.18
C GLN A 148 0.89 7.41 10.91
N THR A 149 0.89 7.14 12.22
CA THR A 149 -0.29 7.26 13.06
C THR A 149 -0.53 8.70 13.50
N VAL A 150 -1.72 9.02 13.98
CA VAL A 150 -2.04 10.36 14.53
C VAL A 150 -1.19 10.72 15.75
N SER A 151 -0.60 9.75 16.45
CA SER A 151 0.34 9.97 17.55
C SER A 151 1.79 10.19 17.11
N GLY A 152 2.05 10.18 15.80
CA GLY A 152 3.37 10.40 15.20
C GLY A 152 4.23 9.13 15.07
N GLY A 153 3.84 8.01 15.67
CA GLY A 153 4.50 6.71 15.46
C GLY A 153 4.20 6.12 14.07
N PHE A 154 4.79 4.97 13.76
CA PHE A 154 4.63 4.30 12.48
C PHE A 154 4.02 2.91 12.65
N LEU A 155 2.95 2.64 11.90
CA LEU A 155 2.49 1.26 11.65
C LEU A 155 3.30 0.72 10.49
N VAL A 156 3.97 -0.42 10.71
CA VAL A 156 4.85 -1.03 9.71
C VAL A 156 4.46 -2.49 9.54
N CYS A 157 4.13 -2.92 8.34
CA CYS A 157 4.09 -4.34 8.02
C CYS A 157 5.45 -4.79 7.47
N HIS A 158 5.91 -5.94 7.90
CA HIS A 158 7.24 -6.42 7.60
C HIS A 158 7.35 -7.95 7.60
N GLY A 159 8.42 -8.44 6.98
CA GLY A 159 8.67 -9.85 6.76
C GLY A 159 8.08 -10.36 5.44
N ASP A 160 8.87 -11.05 4.65
CA ASP A 160 8.46 -11.74 3.41
C ASP A 160 8.43 -13.26 3.60
N ASP A 161 8.24 -14.03 2.52
CA ASP A 161 8.08 -15.48 2.55
C ASP A 161 9.25 -16.24 3.21
N CYS A 162 10.45 -15.66 3.19
CA CYS A 162 11.67 -16.28 3.72
C CYS A 162 11.97 -15.84 5.16
N ASP A 163 11.27 -14.84 5.68
CA ASP A 163 11.59 -14.28 6.98
C ASP A 163 10.98 -15.08 8.12
N PRO A 164 11.71 -15.21 9.25
CA PRO A 164 11.23 -15.92 10.41
C PRO A 164 10.12 -15.19 11.18
N LEU A 165 9.94 -13.88 10.91
CA LEU A 165 8.94 -13.04 11.55
C LEU A 165 8.16 -12.28 10.50
N GLN A 166 6.83 -12.38 10.58
CA GLN A 166 5.89 -11.67 9.73
C GLN A 166 4.86 -10.96 10.61
N ARG A 167 4.94 -9.63 10.67
CA ARG A 167 4.21 -8.84 11.66
C ARG A 167 3.72 -7.52 11.13
N VAL A 168 2.76 -6.97 11.84
CA VAL A 168 2.40 -5.55 11.83
C VAL A 168 2.83 -4.97 13.16
N CYS A 169 3.72 -3.99 13.16
CA CYS A 169 4.27 -3.37 14.35
C CYS A 169 3.93 -1.89 14.43
N LEU A 170 3.64 -1.41 15.64
CA LEU A 170 3.66 0.01 15.97
C LEU A 170 5.06 0.36 16.47
N VAL A 171 5.72 1.26 15.76
CA VAL A 171 7.07 1.74 16.07
C VAL A 171 6.98 3.19 16.57
N SER A 172 7.84 3.55 17.54
CA SER A 172 7.92 4.92 18.06
C SER A 172 8.28 5.94 16.97
N ALA A 173 7.92 7.21 17.16
CA ALA A 173 8.17 8.28 16.19
C ALA A 173 9.66 8.45 15.84
N ASP A 174 10.55 8.18 16.78
CA ASP A 174 12.01 8.23 16.59
C ASP A 174 12.59 6.94 15.97
N GLY A 175 11.76 5.94 15.72
CA GLY A 175 12.15 4.66 15.15
C GLY A 175 12.88 3.70 16.08
N ARG A 176 13.15 4.09 17.33
CA ARG A 176 14.05 3.30 18.20
C ARG A 176 13.39 2.12 18.88
N HIS A 177 12.07 2.13 19.02
CA HIS A 177 11.36 1.13 19.81
C HIS A 177 10.18 0.56 19.08
N THR A 178 10.10 -0.77 19.04
CA THR A 178 8.88 -1.49 18.72
C THR A 178 7.98 -1.46 19.94
N LEU A 179 6.89 -0.68 19.85
CA LEU A 179 5.97 -0.46 20.99
C LEU A 179 4.98 -1.61 21.14
N ARG A 180 4.52 -2.16 20.01
CA ARG A 180 3.54 -3.24 19.96
C ARG A 180 3.58 -3.94 18.62
N CYS A 181 3.27 -5.25 18.58
CA CYS A 181 3.15 -6.01 17.35
C CYS A 181 1.93 -6.93 17.38
N HIS A 182 1.41 -7.23 16.21
CA HIS A 182 0.53 -8.34 15.91
C HIS A 182 1.21 -9.23 14.86
N GLY A 183 1.12 -10.53 15.00
CA GLY A 183 1.85 -11.48 14.18
C GLY A 183 3.07 -12.06 14.89
N GLY A 184 3.85 -12.88 14.19
CA GLY A 184 5.00 -13.58 14.73
C GLY A 184 5.61 -14.52 13.70
N LYS A 185 5.76 -15.81 14.04
CA LYS A 185 6.17 -16.83 13.06
C LYS A 185 5.13 -16.91 11.94
N PRO A 186 5.55 -17.16 10.70
CA PRO A 186 4.65 -17.35 9.58
C PRO A 186 3.60 -18.42 9.86
N GLY A 187 2.34 -18.15 9.47
CA GLY A 187 1.25 -19.09 9.68
C GLY A 187 -0.11 -18.53 9.27
N SER A 188 -1.16 -19.32 9.53
CA SER A 188 -2.53 -18.98 9.09
C SER A 188 -3.51 -18.72 10.25
N ASP A 189 -3.06 -18.81 11.49
CA ASP A 189 -3.88 -18.49 12.67
C ASP A 189 -4.24 -17.00 12.72
N THR A 190 -5.14 -16.60 13.59
CA THR A 190 -5.61 -15.22 13.72
C THR A 190 -4.52 -14.24 14.15
N ASN A 191 -3.46 -14.73 14.80
CA ASN A 191 -2.30 -13.98 15.24
C ASN A 191 -1.04 -14.26 14.40
N GLN A 192 -1.20 -14.74 13.19
CA GLN A 192 -0.12 -15.05 12.26
C GLN A 192 -0.39 -14.47 10.88
N TYR A 193 0.65 -14.26 10.09
CA TYR A 193 0.58 -13.86 8.70
C TYR A 193 1.43 -14.78 7.82
N LYS A 194 1.10 -14.82 6.53
CA LYS A 194 1.98 -15.24 5.45
C LYS A 194 2.10 -14.07 4.48
N VAL A 195 3.07 -13.20 4.74
CA VAL A 195 3.32 -11.92 4.09
C VAL A 195 2.23 -10.87 4.37
N ALA A 196 2.37 -10.14 5.48
CA ALA A 196 1.61 -8.90 5.71
C ALA A 196 2.11 -7.84 4.72
N ARG A 197 1.47 -7.72 3.56
CA ARG A 197 2.00 -7.03 2.37
C ARG A 197 1.75 -5.55 2.35
N HIS A 198 0.55 -5.12 2.75
CA HIS A 198 0.13 -3.72 2.68
C HIS A 198 -0.86 -3.38 3.78
N LEU A 199 -0.89 -2.12 4.17
CA LEU A 199 -1.76 -1.57 5.21
C LEU A 199 -2.67 -0.49 4.65
N ALA A 200 -3.89 -0.41 5.20
CA ALA A 200 -4.74 0.76 5.12
C ALA A 200 -5.29 1.07 6.51
N ILE A 201 -5.60 2.33 6.79
CA ILE A 201 -6.08 2.78 8.10
C ILE A 201 -7.31 3.64 7.93
N ASP A 202 -8.30 3.49 8.81
CA ASP A 202 -9.47 4.37 8.83
C ASP A 202 -9.30 5.55 9.81
N ALA A 203 -10.27 6.46 9.82
CA ALA A 203 -10.26 7.63 10.69
C ALA A 203 -10.27 7.27 12.20
N ASN A 204 -10.76 6.08 12.57
CA ASN A 204 -10.77 5.56 13.94
C ASN A 204 -9.49 4.75 14.26
N GLN A 205 -8.51 4.79 13.37
CA GLN A 205 -7.24 4.06 13.48
C GLN A 205 -7.39 2.54 13.48
N TYR A 206 -8.48 1.98 12.93
CA TYR A 206 -8.54 0.55 12.62
C TYR A 206 -7.63 0.24 11.44
N VAL A 207 -6.89 -0.86 11.54
CA VAL A 207 -5.85 -1.22 10.58
C VAL A 207 -6.31 -2.40 9.74
N PHE A 208 -6.38 -2.22 8.43
CA PHE A 208 -6.62 -3.28 7.45
C PHE A 208 -5.28 -3.80 6.97
N VAL A 209 -5.09 -5.11 6.99
CA VAL A 209 -3.84 -5.77 6.64
C VAL A 209 -4.09 -6.74 5.49
N ALA A 210 -3.43 -6.52 4.36
CA ALA A 210 -3.38 -7.49 3.28
C ALA A 210 -2.43 -8.64 3.66
N ASP A 211 -2.97 -9.82 3.91
CA ASP A 211 -2.22 -11.04 4.24
C ASP A 211 -2.15 -11.92 2.98
N LEU A 212 -1.15 -11.62 2.15
CA LEU A 212 -1.04 -12.05 0.75
C LEU A 212 -1.23 -13.56 0.58
N ASN A 213 -0.37 -14.36 1.20
CA ASN A 213 -0.34 -15.81 1.00
C ASN A 213 -1.34 -16.59 1.89
N ASN A 214 -2.08 -15.90 2.74
CA ASN A 214 -3.27 -16.43 3.40
C ASN A 214 -4.58 -16.05 2.69
N TRP A 215 -4.51 -15.26 1.62
CA TRP A 215 -5.65 -14.84 0.83
C TRP A 215 -6.75 -14.21 1.67
N ARG A 216 -6.38 -13.26 2.51
CA ARG A 216 -7.31 -12.60 3.42
C ARG A 216 -6.94 -11.15 3.71
N VAL A 217 -7.91 -10.37 4.14
CA VAL A 217 -7.68 -9.06 4.74
C VAL A 217 -8.10 -9.12 6.20
N ALA A 218 -7.15 -8.92 7.10
CA ALA A 218 -7.39 -8.86 8.53
C ALA A 218 -7.71 -7.43 8.98
N LEU A 219 -8.54 -7.29 10.01
CA LEU A 219 -8.85 -6.04 10.69
C LEU A 219 -8.30 -6.09 12.11
N LEU A 220 -7.48 -5.10 12.45
CA LEU A 220 -6.95 -4.88 13.77
C LEU A 220 -7.51 -3.59 14.38
N SER A 221 -7.56 -3.53 15.70
CA SER A 221 -7.84 -2.29 16.43
C SER A 221 -6.64 -1.32 16.34
N SER A 222 -6.85 -0.07 16.78
CA SER A 222 -5.78 0.94 16.92
C SER A 222 -4.65 0.51 17.86
N THR A 223 -4.88 -0.50 18.69
CA THR A 223 -3.87 -1.10 19.58
C THR A 223 -3.32 -2.42 19.05
N LEU A 224 -3.53 -2.73 17.75
CA LEU A 224 -3.14 -3.95 17.10
C LEU A 224 -3.76 -5.23 17.66
N GLY A 225 -4.88 -5.13 18.39
CA GLY A 225 -5.67 -6.30 18.77
C GLY A 225 -6.44 -6.84 17.57
N TYR A 226 -6.37 -8.16 17.32
CA TYR A 226 -7.17 -8.79 16.27
C TYR A 226 -8.67 -8.61 16.52
N ILE A 227 -9.40 -8.22 15.49
CA ILE A 227 -10.86 -8.08 15.55
C ILE A 227 -11.50 -9.21 14.72
N ARG A 228 -11.15 -9.31 13.44
CA ARG A 228 -11.71 -10.32 12.52
C ARG A 228 -11.00 -10.29 11.16
N HIS A 229 -11.30 -11.25 10.33
CA HIS A 229 -11.08 -11.11 8.89
C HIS A 229 -12.26 -10.36 8.27
N VAL A 230 -11.98 -9.33 7.47
CA VAL A 230 -12.99 -8.59 6.69
C VAL A 230 -13.22 -9.25 5.34
N LEU A 231 -12.18 -9.89 4.80
CA LEU A 231 -12.20 -10.68 3.58
C LEU A 231 -11.41 -11.98 3.82
N THR A 232 -11.84 -13.06 3.19
CA THR A 232 -11.26 -14.40 3.30
C THR A 232 -10.96 -14.97 1.91
N SER A 233 -10.38 -16.15 1.84
CA SER A 233 -10.08 -16.84 0.58
C SER A 233 -11.32 -17.09 -0.31
N GLU A 234 -12.53 -16.99 0.22
CA GLU A 234 -13.76 -17.14 -0.57
C GLU A 234 -13.98 -15.98 -1.55
N GLN A 235 -13.42 -14.81 -1.28
CA GLN A 235 -13.57 -13.62 -2.12
C GLN A 235 -12.44 -13.44 -3.12
N PHE A 236 -11.35 -14.18 -2.98
CA PHE A 236 -10.13 -14.02 -3.78
C PHE A 236 -9.90 -15.20 -4.72
N GLU A 237 -9.42 -14.90 -5.92
CA GLU A 237 -8.81 -15.89 -6.83
C GLU A 237 -7.29 -15.93 -6.66
N TRP A 238 -6.72 -14.81 -6.18
CA TRP A 238 -5.29 -14.63 -5.94
C TRP A 238 -5.09 -13.91 -4.59
N GLY A 239 -3.85 -13.72 -4.15
CA GLY A 239 -3.61 -13.05 -2.88
C GLY A 239 -3.80 -11.53 -2.93
N PRO A 240 -4.37 -10.90 -1.87
CA PRO A 240 -4.46 -9.45 -1.77
C PRO A 240 -3.07 -8.82 -1.62
N ASP A 241 -2.70 -7.91 -2.52
CA ASP A 241 -1.36 -7.31 -2.56
C ASP A 241 -1.37 -5.83 -2.17
N ARG A 242 -2.38 -5.05 -2.59
CA ARG A 242 -2.52 -3.62 -2.25
C ARG A 242 -3.93 -3.31 -1.76
N LEU A 243 -4.01 -2.37 -0.84
CA LEU A 243 -5.26 -1.89 -0.26
C LEU A 243 -5.39 -0.38 -0.45
N CYS A 244 -6.58 0.08 -0.81
CA CYS A 244 -6.96 1.47 -0.69
C CYS A 244 -8.33 1.57 -0.01
N LEU A 245 -8.40 2.36 1.06
CA LEU A 245 -9.62 2.59 1.81
C LEU A 245 -10.22 3.96 1.45
N ASP A 246 -11.39 3.97 0.83
CA ASP A 246 -12.24 5.16 0.69
C ASP A 246 -13.27 5.16 1.83
N ALA A 247 -12.90 5.79 2.93
CA ALA A 247 -13.75 5.84 4.12
C ALA A 247 -15.07 6.61 3.86
N ASN A 248 -15.05 7.64 3.00
CA ASN A 248 -16.21 8.44 2.68
C ASN A 248 -17.29 7.63 1.95
N ARG A 249 -16.86 6.68 1.10
CA ARG A 249 -17.76 5.79 0.36
C ARG A 249 -17.93 4.43 1.01
N ARG A 250 -17.25 4.19 2.13
CA ARG A 250 -17.21 2.90 2.80
C ARG A 250 -16.79 1.78 1.84
N ARG A 251 -15.77 2.06 1.02
CA ARG A 251 -15.24 1.11 0.04
C ARG A 251 -13.79 0.73 0.37
N LEU A 252 -13.52 -0.54 0.24
CA LEU A 252 -12.17 -1.08 0.24
C LEU A 252 -11.86 -1.59 -1.17
N TYR A 253 -10.87 -1.00 -1.81
CA TYR A 253 -10.30 -1.45 -3.06
C TYR A 253 -9.13 -2.37 -2.76
N VAL A 254 -9.16 -3.57 -3.32
CA VAL A 254 -8.12 -4.57 -3.07
C VAL A 254 -7.54 -5.00 -4.41
N ALA A 255 -6.28 -4.74 -4.62
CA ALA A 255 -5.55 -5.33 -5.72
C ALA A 255 -5.16 -6.76 -5.34
N GLU A 256 -5.50 -7.73 -6.18
CA GLU A 256 -4.99 -9.09 -6.09
C GLU A 256 -4.14 -9.40 -7.32
N ASN A 257 -3.05 -10.11 -7.11
CA ASN A 257 -2.09 -10.46 -8.15
C ASN A 257 -1.84 -11.96 -8.20
N ARG A 258 -1.73 -12.48 -9.43
CA ARG A 258 -1.37 -13.86 -9.68
C ARG A 258 0.13 -13.99 -9.90
N TRP A 259 0.74 -14.87 -9.13
CA TRP A 259 2.14 -15.24 -9.26
C TRP A 259 2.29 -16.59 -9.96
N ASP A 260 3.34 -16.73 -10.76
CA ASP A 260 3.88 -18.02 -11.22
C ASP A 260 5.40 -18.06 -11.05
N ASP A 261 6.05 -19.14 -11.48
CA ASP A 261 7.50 -19.36 -11.33
C ASP A 261 8.36 -18.26 -11.99
N GLY A 262 7.79 -17.44 -12.85
CA GLY A 262 8.46 -16.33 -13.56
C GLY A 262 8.19 -14.95 -12.97
N GLY A 263 7.29 -14.82 -11.99
CA GLY A 263 6.92 -13.55 -11.38
C GLY A 263 5.41 -13.26 -11.41
N TRP A 264 5.06 -12.02 -11.19
CA TRP A 264 3.67 -11.56 -11.27
C TRP A 264 3.22 -11.53 -12.74
N ILE A 265 2.14 -12.27 -13.07
CA ILE A 265 1.67 -12.44 -14.45
C ILE A 265 0.33 -11.79 -14.75
N ALA A 266 -0.50 -11.60 -13.75
CA ALA A 266 -1.82 -10.99 -13.90
C ALA A 266 -2.25 -10.30 -12.62
N GLY A 267 -3.19 -9.35 -12.73
CA GLY A 267 -3.79 -8.68 -11.57
C GLY A 267 -5.13 -8.06 -11.90
N ARG A 268 -5.91 -7.80 -10.88
CA ARG A 268 -7.16 -7.04 -10.95
C ARG A 268 -7.44 -6.32 -9.64
N VAL A 269 -8.40 -5.42 -9.66
CA VAL A 269 -8.88 -4.71 -8.46
C VAL A 269 -10.30 -5.17 -8.17
N LEU A 270 -10.52 -5.59 -6.93
CA LEU A 270 -11.83 -5.93 -6.38
C LEU A 270 -12.34 -4.76 -5.54
N VAL A 271 -13.63 -4.47 -5.62
CA VAL A 271 -14.28 -3.38 -4.91
C VAL A 271 -15.26 -3.94 -3.89
N PHE A 272 -15.02 -3.67 -2.62
CA PHE A 272 -15.86 -4.13 -1.53
C PHE A 272 -16.52 -2.96 -0.80
N THR A 273 -17.75 -3.15 -0.34
CA THR A 273 -18.37 -2.32 0.70
C THR A 273 -18.03 -2.90 2.07
N ILE A 274 -17.61 -2.07 3.01
CA ILE A 274 -17.17 -2.48 4.36
C ILE A 274 -17.89 -1.69 5.46
#